data_c3744d1639c147eda136d47f8edf2c47
#
_entry.id   c3744d1639c147eda136d47f8edf2c47
#
_cell.length_a   1.000
_cell.length_b   1.000
_cell.length_c   1.000
_cell.angle_alpha   90.00
_cell.angle_beta   90.00
_cell.angle_gamma   90.00
#
_symmetry.space_group_name_H-M   'P 1'
#
loop_
_entity.id
_entity.type
_entity.pdbx_description
1 polymer ?
#
loop_
_entity_poly.entity_id
_entity_poly.type
_entity_poly.pdbx_seq_one_letter_code
_entity_poly.pdbx_strand_id
1 'polypeptide(L)'
;MQALILDPARLADAAPDNLLEAAAAGYIGVDHRFLRAIVDRPESSIPALVHFAAQDHEDDPVELNDVLVDIFRHLRAPEAIPFLVNLARRAPLDIQDDLVEAMVQFGPASVDPLLGLLAELEEAGDDAGDVPFLLSQLRVKDDRIRAALIRRLENGDPEGALLLDMYGDPTVVPALEASLAALDPASVDAFKIKSFIQDLSSQVSQIEEQEEPFDIWKLYPKTDPPRLDLLDDKVRIEMLRNGSSELKGDVAAFYRGQEFDEKVGARLLELAKSDPDLHVRGECWETLGEISNEPEIKSVLLRVLTDGSASVEEKGGAAVALASQTDNAKVFQAIETLYADPRGRAQALKAMGRSFDKRFAAYPPRHLDDPDSAVKRQAIWAIGYLNLQGEAPRLTAFFDNDEFRTDALFAYALSVPGETSPGRIRSLLNKIDDAAGGFKPDEEELVEIALDQRLILHGKNPVFSKEDEESDEEESEIADVIPAKAGRNDPCPCGSGKKYKKCCGA
;
A
#
# COMPACT_ATOMS: atom_id res chain seq x y z
N MET A 1 11.32 -14.27 -20.99
CA MET A 1 11.47 -13.26 -19.95
C MET A 1 11.71 -11.85 -20.50
N GLN A 2 12.83 -11.49 -21.18
CA GLN A 2 13.05 -10.13 -21.70
C GLN A 2 11.89 -9.53 -22.54
N ALA A 3 11.15 -10.33 -23.31
CA ALA A 3 10.01 -9.85 -24.10
C ALA A 3 8.75 -9.55 -23.26
N LEU A 4 8.62 -10.15 -22.06
CA LEU A 4 7.49 -9.97 -21.14
C LEU A 4 7.61 -8.66 -20.35
N ILE A 5 8.83 -8.30 -19.94
CA ILE A 5 9.13 -7.08 -19.19
C ILE A 5 8.73 -5.83 -19.98
N LEU A 6 8.68 -5.94 -21.31
CA LEU A 6 8.71 -4.80 -22.22
C LEU A 6 7.37 -4.45 -22.86
N ASP A 7 6.38 -5.32 -22.75
CA ASP A 7 5.10 -5.11 -23.43
C ASP A 7 3.92 -5.73 -22.66
N PRO A 8 3.25 -4.95 -21.78
CA PRO A 8 2.07 -5.39 -21.05
C PRO A 8 0.94 -5.91 -21.95
N ALA A 9 0.89 -5.51 -23.22
CA ALA A 9 -0.11 -6.00 -24.18
C ALA A 9 0.12 -7.48 -24.59
N ARG A 10 1.30 -8.04 -24.32
CA ARG A 10 1.66 -9.42 -24.67
C ARG A 10 1.50 -10.42 -23.53
N LEU A 11 1.02 -10.00 -22.36
CA LEU A 11 0.82 -10.89 -21.20
C LEU A 11 -0.11 -12.06 -21.56
N ALA A 12 -1.14 -11.81 -22.34
CA ALA A 12 -2.08 -12.86 -22.78
C ALA A 12 -1.43 -13.98 -23.63
N ASP A 13 -0.31 -13.68 -24.31
CA ASP A 13 0.39 -14.65 -25.16
C ASP A 13 1.48 -15.42 -24.40
N ALA A 14 1.82 -14.99 -23.20
CA ALA A 14 2.90 -15.56 -22.42
C ALA A 14 2.52 -16.88 -21.75
N ALA A 15 3.50 -17.76 -21.55
CA ALA A 15 3.31 -18.97 -20.76
C ALA A 15 3.05 -18.61 -19.29
N PRO A 16 2.12 -19.30 -18.59
CA PRO A 16 1.81 -19.02 -17.19
C PRO A 16 3.04 -19.03 -16.27
N ASP A 17 3.95 -19.98 -16.43
CA ASP A 17 5.19 -20.04 -15.64
C ASP A 17 6.01 -18.74 -15.76
N ASN A 18 6.15 -18.21 -16.99
CA ASN A 18 6.89 -16.97 -17.21
C ASN A 18 6.18 -15.74 -16.60
N LEU A 19 4.84 -15.74 -16.57
CA LEU A 19 4.05 -14.68 -15.95
C LEU A 19 4.26 -14.68 -14.43
N LEU A 20 4.20 -15.85 -13.79
CA LEU A 20 4.42 -16.01 -12.35
C LEU A 20 5.84 -15.60 -11.95
N GLU A 21 6.85 -16.07 -12.68
CA GLU A 21 8.25 -15.65 -12.45
C GLU A 21 8.45 -14.15 -12.64
N ALA A 22 7.78 -13.54 -13.64
CA ALA A 22 7.90 -12.10 -13.88
C ALA A 22 7.19 -11.28 -12.80
N ALA A 23 6.04 -11.74 -12.30
CA ALA A 23 5.33 -11.10 -11.19
C ALA A 23 6.15 -11.20 -9.89
N ALA A 24 6.65 -12.38 -9.54
CA ALA A 24 7.50 -12.59 -8.36
C ALA A 24 8.77 -11.73 -8.38
N ALA A 25 9.33 -11.49 -9.57
CA ALA A 25 10.50 -10.61 -9.74
C ALA A 25 10.14 -9.11 -9.80
N GLY A 26 8.86 -8.74 -9.69
CA GLY A 26 8.41 -7.35 -9.79
C GLY A 26 8.49 -6.75 -11.19
N TYR A 27 8.72 -7.56 -12.23
CA TYR A 27 8.83 -7.09 -13.61
C TYR A 27 7.49 -6.69 -14.23
N ILE A 28 6.41 -7.22 -13.72
CA ILE A 28 5.02 -6.89 -14.08
C ILE A 28 4.21 -6.71 -12.80
N GLY A 29 3.24 -5.80 -12.84
CA GLY A 29 2.29 -5.63 -11.75
C GLY A 29 1.24 -6.74 -11.73
N VAL A 30 0.65 -6.96 -10.55
CA VAL A 30 -0.46 -7.89 -10.35
C VAL A 30 -1.77 -7.13 -10.54
N ASP A 31 -2.29 -7.16 -11.76
CA ASP A 31 -3.48 -6.42 -12.17
C ASP A 31 -4.44 -7.28 -12.99
N HIS A 32 -5.54 -6.69 -13.45
CA HIS A 32 -6.52 -7.41 -14.27
C HIS A 32 -5.93 -7.99 -15.56
N ARG A 33 -4.84 -7.44 -16.12
CA ARG A 33 -4.19 -7.98 -17.33
C ARG A 33 -3.45 -9.26 -16.99
N PHE A 34 -2.68 -9.26 -15.89
CA PHE A 34 -2.02 -10.46 -15.36
C PHE A 34 -3.04 -11.53 -14.97
N LEU A 35 -4.06 -11.17 -14.19
CA LEU A 35 -5.09 -12.11 -13.76
C LEU A 35 -5.79 -12.76 -14.95
N ARG A 36 -6.22 -11.99 -15.96
CA ARG A 36 -6.84 -12.56 -17.18
C ARG A 36 -5.90 -13.52 -17.90
N ALA A 37 -4.62 -13.14 -18.01
CA ALA A 37 -3.63 -14.00 -18.65
C ALA A 37 -3.46 -15.36 -17.93
N ILE A 38 -3.83 -15.46 -16.67
CA ILE A 38 -3.82 -16.68 -15.85
C ILE A 38 -5.21 -17.35 -15.84
N VAL A 39 -6.26 -16.64 -15.40
CA VAL A 39 -7.55 -17.29 -15.11
C VAL A 39 -8.37 -17.67 -16.35
N ASP A 40 -8.16 -16.97 -17.48
CA ASP A 40 -8.85 -17.31 -18.75
C ASP A 40 -8.31 -18.59 -19.41
N ARG A 41 -7.23 -19.19 -18.87
CA ARG A 41 -6.56 -20.38 -19.41
C ARG A 41 -6.32 -21.45 -18.34
N PRO A 42 -7.34 -21.89 -17.58
CA PRO A 42 -7.17 -22.75 -16.41
C PRO A 42 -6.44 -24.07 -16.70
N GLU A 43 -6.65 -24.68 -17.87
CA GLU A 43 -6.00 -25.93 -18.25
C GLU A 43 -4.46 -25.85 -18.28
N SER A 44 -3.91 -24.71 -18.68
CA SER A 44 -2.46 -24.49 -18.71
C SER A 44 -1.96 -23.80 -17.45
N SER A 45 -2.79 -22.99 -16.80
CA SER A 45 -2.39 -22.18 -15.66
C SER A 45 -2.37 -22.97 -14.35
N ILE A 46 -3.34 -23.87 -14.10
CA ILE A 46 -3.37 -24.64 -12.85
C ILE A 46 -2.08 -25.46 -12.64
N PRO A 47 -1.56 -26.22 -13.63
CA PRO A 47 -0.29 -26.92 -13.45
C PRO A 47 0.90 -25.98 -13.16
N ALA A 48 0.95 -24.81 -13.82
CA ALA A 48 1.99 -23.81 -13.60
C ALA A 48 1.90 -23.19 -12.19
N LEU A 49 0.68 -22.82 -11.76
CA LEU A 49 0.41 -22.31 -10.42
C LEU A 49 0.82 -23.30 -9.33
N VAL A 50 0.44 -24.57 -9.48
CA VAL A 50 0.82 -25.63 -8.54
C VAL A 50 2.33 -25.83 -8.51
N HIS A 51 2.98 -25.82 -9.67
CA HIS A 51 4.43 -25.95 -9.76
C HIS A 51 5.13 -24.75 -9.08
N PHE A 52 4.68 -23.55 -9.35
CA PHE A 52 5.21 -22.33 -8.76
C PHE A 52 4.98 -22.32 -7.23
N ALA A 53 3.77 -22.60 -6.78
CA ALA A 53 3.39 -22.63 -5.35
C ALA A 53 4.14 -23.73 -4.55
N ALA A 54 4.68 -24.76 -5.21
CA ALA A 54 5.49 -25.80 -4.56
C ALA A 54 6.94 -25.37 -4.31
N GLN A 55 7.36 -24.23 -4.87
CA GLN A 55 8.68 -23.65 -4.63
C GLN A 55 8.66 -22.88 -3.29
N ASP A 56 9.83 -22.71 -2.68
CA ASP A 56 9.93 -21.88 -1.50
C ASP A 56 10.07 -20.41 -1.88
N HIS A 57 9.12 -19.59 -1.41
CA HIS A 57 9.07 -18.15 -1.62
C HIS A 57 9.14 -17.44 -0.25
N GLU A 58 10.14 -17.79 0.59
CA GLU A 58 10.33 -17.13 1.88
C GLU A 58 10.50 -15.62 1.75
N ASP A 59 11.21 -15.17 0.72
CA ASP A 59 11.33 -13.76 0.35
C ASP A 59 10.28 -13.45 -0.73
N ASP A 60 9.05 -13.11 -0.33
CA ASP A 60 7.96 -12.73 -1.24
C ASP A 60 7.65 -11.23 -1.15
N PRO A 61 8.50 -10.36 -1.74
CA PRO A 61 8.37 -8.90 -1.61
C PRO A 61 7.16 -8.32 -2.36
N VAL A 62 6.45 -9.15 -3.13
CA VAL A 62 5.25 -8.77 -3.89
C VAL A 62 3.98 -9.45 -3.36
N GLU A 63 4.09 -10.14 -2.22
CA GLU A 63 2.97 -10.85 -1.57
C GLU A 63 2.25 -11.81 -2.54
N LEU A 64 3.02 -12.48 -3.38
CA LEU A 64 2.48 -13.34 -4.45
C LEU A 64 1.78 -14.57 -3.89
N ASN A 65 2.11 -15.01 -2.67
CA ASN A 65 1.41 -16.10 -2.00
C ASN A 65 -0.09 -15.79 -1.82
N ASP A 66 -0.45 -14.57 -1.42
CA ASP A 66 -1.84 -14.14 -1.26
C ASP A 66 -2.55 -14.09 -2.62
N VAL A 67 -1.87 -13.59 -3.64
CA VAL A 67 -2.37 -13.61 -5.02
C VAL A 67 -2.65 -15.04 -5.51
N LEU A 68 -1.79 -15.99 -5.17
CA LEU A 68 -1.99 -17.41 -5.52
C LEU A 68 -3.23 -17.98 -4.82
N VAL A 69 -3.44 -17.67 -3.53
CA VAL A 69 -4.64 -18.06 -2.78
C VAL A 69 -5.89 -17.57 -3.50
N ASP A 70 -5.93 -16.29 -3.85
CA ASP A 70 -7.05 -15.68 -4.55
C ASP A 70 -7.32 -16.27 -5.93
N ILE A 71 -6.26 -16.53 -6.72
CA ILE A 71 -6.38 -17.16 -8.03
C ILE A 71 -6.93 -18.60 -7.90
N PHE A 72 -6.39 -19.40 -6.97
CA PHE A 72 -6.86 -20.77 -6.74
C PHE A 72 -8.31 -20.79 -6.25
N ARG A 73 -8.69 -19.86 -5.40
CA ARG A 73 -10.05 -19.65 -4.93
C ARG A 73 -10.99 -19.31 -6.11
N HIS A 74 -10.59 -18.38 -6.97
CA HIS A 74 -11.36 -18.01 -8.18
C HIS A 74 -11.53 -19.19 -9.14
N LEU A 75 -10.45 -19.91 -9.41
CA LEU A 75 -10.46 -21.08 -10.31
C LEU A 75 -11.14 -22.32 -9.70
N ARG A 76 -11.40 -22.32 -8.39
CA ARG A 76 -11.90 -23.47 -7.63
C ARG A 76 -11.06 -24.74 -7.87
N ALA A 77 -9.74 -24.59 -7.84
CA ALA A 77 -8.79 -25.63 -8.18
C ALA A 77 -8.33 -26.40 -6.92
N PRO A 78 -8.88 -27.59 -6.63
CA PRO A 78 -8.51 -28.36 -5.43
C PRO A 78 -7.05 -28.83 -5.43
N GLU A 79 -6.36 -28.77 -6.56
CA GLU A 79 -4.93 -28.99 -6.71
C GLU A 79 -4.09 -28.02 -5.86
N ALA A 80 -4.68 -26.91 -5.42
CA ALA A 80 -4.06 -25.94 -4.51
C ALA A 80 -3.94 -26.43 -3.07
N ILE A 81 -4.72 -27.43 -2.66
CA ILE A 81 -4.80 -27.83 -1.23
C ILE A 81 -3.42 -28.10 -0.59
N PRO A 82 -2.47 -28.79 -1.24
CA PRO A 82 -1.14 -28.98 -0.67
C PRO A 82 -0.39 -27.65 -0.37
N PHE A 83 -0.55 -26.66 -1.23
CA PHE A 83 0.01 -25.31 -1.05
C PHE A 83 -0.66 -24.60 0.13
N LEU A 84 -1.98 -24.59 0.19
CA LEU A 84 -2.75 -23.93 1.25
C LEU A 84 -2.44 -24.57 2.63
N VAL A 85 -2.33 -25.89 2.69
CA VAL A 85 -1.90 -26.61 3.92
C VAL A 85 -0.46 -26.24 4.31
N ASN A 86 0.42 -26.02 3.33
CA ASN A 86 1.77 -25.58 3.62
C ASN A 86 1.81 -24.13 4.17
N LEU A 87 0.95 -23.23 3.69
CA LEU A 87 0.80 -21.90 4.28
C LEU A 87 0.31 -21.99 5.75
N ALA A 88 -0.72 -22.78 6.01
CA ALA A 88 -1.21 -23.02 7.36
C ALA A 88 -0.14 -23.65 8.29
N ARG A 89 0.73 -24.53 7.75
CA ARG A 89 1.85 -25.12 8.50
C ARG A 89 2.91 -24.08 8.90
N ARG A 90 3.19 -23.11 8.02
CA ARG A 90 4.20 -22.06 8.27
C ARG A 90 3.75 -21.07 9.35
N ALA A 91 2.48 -20.75 9.41
CA ALA A 91 1.90 -19.81 10.36
C ALA A 91 0.65 -20.40 11.05
N PRO A 92 0.78 -21.46 11.85
CA PRO A 92 -0.38 -22.13 12.44
C PRO A 92 -1.11 -21.27 13.49
N LEU A 93 -0.44 -20.25 14.06
CA LEU A 93 -1.00 -19.33 15.05
C LEU A 93 -1.62 -18.06 14.43
N ASP A 94 -1.54 -17.90 13.12
CA ASP A 94 -1.99 -16.71 12.40
C ASP A 94 -2.44 -17.11 10.99
N ILE A 95 -3.51 -17.91 10.91
CA ILE A 95 -4.09 -18.33 9.64
C ILE A 95 -4.99 -17.22 9.12
N GLN A 96 -4.63 -16.65 7.98
CA GLN A 96 -5.37 -15.55 7.37
C GLN A 96 -6.75 -15.96 6.90
N ASP A 97 -7.70 -15.02 6.93
CA ASP A 97 -9.12 -15.28 6.61
C ASP A 97 -9.34 -15.78 5.17
N ASP A 98 -8.58 -15.29 4.20
CA ASP A 98 -8.63 -15.69 2.79
C ASP A 98 -8.22 -17.16 2.60
N LEU A 99 -7.22 -17.63 3.35
CA LEU A 99 -6.84 -19.04 3.41
C LEU A 99 -7.94 -19.91 4.01
N VAL A 100 -8.60 -19.45 5.09
CA VAL A 100 -9.75 -20.13 5.69
C VAL A 100 -10.86 -20.28 4.66
N GLU A 101 -11.25 -19.18 4.01
CA GLU A 101 -12.31 -19.15 3.02
C GLU A 101 -11.98 -20.03 1.79
N ALA A 102 -10.73 -20.03 1.33
CA ALA A 102 -10.29 -20.92 0.26
C ALA A 102 -10.45 -22.40 0.65
N MET A 103 -10.01 -22.80 1.84
CA MET A 103 -10.11 -24.17 2.33
C MET A 103 -11.56 -24.60 2.55
N VAL A 104 -12.42 -23.72 3.05
CA VAL A 104 -13.87 -23.93 3.22
C VAL A 104 -14.53 -24.18 1.85
N GLN A 105 -14.14 -23.42 0.83
CA GLN A 105 -14.67 -23.59 -0.52
C GLN A 105 -14.36 -24.98 -1.11
N PHE A 106 -13.22 -25.58 -0.78
CA PHE A 106 -12.88 -26.95 -1.21
C PHE A 106 -13.56 -28.03 -0.38
N GLY A 107 -14.06 -27.69 0.80
CA GLY A 107 -14.92 -28.52 1.64
C GLY A 107 -14.32 -29.89 1.95
N PRO A 108 -14.99 -31.02 1.56
CA PRO A 108 -14.52 -32.36 1.90
C PRO A 108 -13.09 -32.70 1.45
N ALA A 109 -12.60 -32.08 0.37
CA ALA A 109 -11.26 -32.33 -0.14
C ALA A 109 -10.16 -31.80 0.80
N SER A 110 -10.49 -30.81 1.66
CA SER A 110 -9.58 -30.23 2.66
C SER A 110 -9.45 -31.07 3.93
N VAL A 111 -10.36 -32.02 4.19
CA VAL A 111 -10.44 -32.74 5.46
C VAL A 111 -9.20 -33.57 5.74
N ASP A 112 -8.84 -34.50 4.84
CA ASP A 112 -7.69 -35.38 5.04
C ASP A 112 -6.37 -34.61 5.18
N PRO A 113 -6.06 -33.61 4.33
CA PRO A 113 -4.86 -32.79 4.47
C PRO A 113 -4.77 -32.01 5.78
N LEU A 114 -5.87 -31.41 6.25
CA LEU A 114 -5.89 -30.67 7.50
C LEU A 114 -5.81 -31.56 8.75
N LEU A 115 -6.46 -32.71 8.74
CA LEU A 115 -6.31 -33.69 9.82
C LEU A 115 -4.88 -34.25 9.86
N GLY A 116 -4.24 -34.40 8.70
CA GLY A 116 -2.83 -34.77 8.60
C GLY A 116 -1.92 -33.70 9.21
N LEU A 117 -2.15 -32.42 8.91
CA LEU A 117 -1.40 -31.31 9.49
C LEU A 117 -1.60 -31.23 11.03
N LEU A 118 -2.84 -31.37 11.51
CA LEU A 118 -3.12 -31.39 12.94
C LEU A 118 -2.35 -32.51 13.65
N ALA A 119 -2.37 -33.72 13.10
CA ALA A 119 -1.65 -34.84 13.68
C ALA A 119 -0.13 -34.64 13.67
N GLU A 120 0.43 -34.07 12.60
CA GLU A 120 1.84 -33.72 12.46
C GLU A 120 2.28 -32.74 13.57
N LEU A 121 1.53 -31.67 13.81
CA LEU A 121 1.81 -30.67 14.84
C LEU A 121 1.67 -31.27 16.26
N GLU A 122 0.62 -32.08 16.52
CA GLU A 122 0.42 -32.75 17.80
C GLU A 122 1.55 -33.75 18.10
N GLU A 123 2.04 -34.52 17.11
CA GLU A 123 3.16 -35.46 17.27
C GLU A 123 4.51 -34.75 17.50
N ALA A 124 4.71 -33.59 16.88
CA ALA A 124 5.89 -32.76 17.12
C ALA A 124 5.87 -32.08 18.50
N GLY A 125 4.71 -32.01 19.13
CA GLY A 125 4.50 -31.26 20.37
C GLY A 125 4.42 -29.75 20.14
N ASP A 126 4.17 -29.33 18.91
CA ASP A 126 3.97 -27.95 18.52
C ASP A 126 2.54 -27.49 18.81
N ASP A 127 2.36 -26.19 18.95
CA ASP A 127 1.03 -25.63 19.06
C ASP A 127 0.29 -25.75 17.72
N ALA A 128 -0.86 -26.41 17.76
CA ALA A 128 -1.70 -26.58 16.57
C ALA A 128 -2.40 -25.26 16.12
N GLY A 129 -2.32 -24.22 16.93
CA GLY A 129 -2.86 -22.88 16.63
C GLY A 129 -4.28 -22.91 16.12
N ASP A 130 -4.50 -22.26 14.97
CA ASP A 130 -5.82 -22.10 14.34
C ASP A 130 -6.22 -23.28 13.43
N VAL A 131 -5.41 -24.36 13.31
CA VAL A 131 -5.77 -25.53 12.50
C VAL A 131 -7.09 -26.19 12.96
N PRO A 132 -7.36 -26.35 14.28
CA PRO A 132 -8.67 -26.82 14.75
C PRO A 132 -9.82 -25.87 14.43
N PHE A 133 -9.58 -24.56 14.45
CA PHE A 133 -10.55 -23.55 13.99
C PHE A 133 -10.85 -23.76 12.52
N LEU A 134 -9.84 -23.86 11.66
CA LEU A 134 -10.01 -24.11 10.25
C LEU A 134 -10.83 -25.39 9.97
N LEU A 135 -10.55 -26.49 10.70
CA LEU A 135 -11.34 -27.72 10.63
C LEU A 135 -12.82 -27.51 11.03
N SER A 136 -13.08 -26.68 12.04
CA SER A 136 -14.45 -26.36 12.47
C SER A 136 -15.20 -25.56 11.39
N GLN A 137 -14.52 -24.63 10.70
CA GLN A 137 -15.09 -23.79 9.66
C GLN A 137 -15.48 -24.57 8.40
N LEU A 138 -14.84 -25.72 8.12
CA LEU A 138 -15.22 -26.55 6.97
C LEU A 138 -16.68 -26.98 7.00
N ARG A 139 -17.27 -27.09 8.20
CA ARG A 139 -18.67 -27.58 8.43
C ARG A 139 -18.97 -28.92 7.74
N VAL A 140 -17.92 -29.68 7.44
CA VAL A 140 -18.03 -31.03 6.86
C VAL A 140 -18.30 -32.03 7.97
N LYS A 141 -19.40 -32.77 7.88
CA LYS A 141 -19.76 -33.83 8.85
C LYS A 141 -18.83 -35.01 8.67
N ASP A 142 -17.73 -35.04 9.44
CA ASP A 142 -16.72 -36.07 9.45
C ASP A 142 -16.43 -36.49 10.90
N ASP A 143 -16.55 -37.79 11.17
CA ASP A 143 -16.37 -38.34 12.53
C ASP A 143 -14.96 -38.07 13.08
N ARG A 144 -13.98 -37.95 12.24
CA ARG A 144 -12.58 -37.69 12.62
C ARG A 144 -12.39 -36.22 13.07
N ILE A 145 -12.99 -35.26 12.37
CA ILE A 145 -13.02 -33.85 12.79
C ILE A 145 -13.70 -33.76 14.16
N ARG A 146 -14.90 -34.33 14.24
CA ARG A 146 -15.67 -34.34 15.51
C ARG A 146 -14.85 -34.91 16.67
N ALA A 147 -14.19 -36.06 16.45
CA ALA A 147 -13.36 -36.70 17.50
C ALA A 147 -12.14 -35.83 17.86
N ALA A 148 -11.51 -35.14 16.92
CA ALA A 148 -10.41 -34.23 17.18
C ALA A 148 -10.83 -33.03 18.04
N LEU A 149 -11.95 -32.37 17.68
CA LEU A 149 -12.47 -31.23 18.41
C LEU A 149 -12.96 -31.61 19.82
N ILE A 150 -13.62 -32.78 19.98
CA ILE A 150 -14.03 -33.29 21.31
C ILE A 150 -12.81 -33.56 22.19
N ARG A 151 -11.74 -34.18 21.67
CA ARG A 151 -10.49 -34.39 22.46
C ARG A 151 -9.91 -33.07 22.97
N ARG A 152 -9.94 -31.98 22.18
CA ARG A 152 -9.46 -30.68 22.63
C ARG A 152 -10.31 -30.17 23.81
N LEU A 153 -11.62 -30.24 23.73
CA LEU A 153 -12.49 -29.90 24.85
C LEU A 153 -12.17 -30.73 26.10
N GLU A 154 -12.00 -32.06 25.95
CA GLU A 154 -11.69 -32.98 27.05
C GLU A 154 -10.32 -32.71 27.67
N ASN A 155 -9.35 -32.24 26.87
CA ASN A 155 -8.00 -31.86 27.34
C ASN A 155 -7.98 -30.46 27.98
N GLY A 156 -9.13 -29.78 28.08
CA GLY A 156 -9.26 -28.47 28.74
C GLY A 156 -8.83 -27.27 27.89
N ASP A 157 -8.85 -27.41 26.57
CA ASP A 157 -8.65 -26.28 25.66
C ASP A 157 -9.73 -25.22 25.91
N PRO A 158 -9.36 -23.96 26.21
CA PRO A 158 -10.31 -22.89 26.48
C PRO A 158 -11.30 -22.62 25.34
N GLU A 159 -10.88 -22.90 24.10
CA GLU A 159 -11.67 -22.70 22.90
C GLU A 159 -12.42 -23.94 22.43
N GLY A 160 -12.16 -25.10 23.03
CA GLY A 160 -12.72 -26.37 22.61
C GLY A 160 -14.24 -26.39 22.49
N ALA A 161 -14.96 -25.72 23.39
CA ALA A 161 -16.41 -25.60 23.31
C ALA A 161 -16.89 -24.70 22.16
N LEU A 162 -16.17 -23.59 21.88
CA LEU A 162 -16.45 -22.68 20.78
C LEU A 162 -16.23 -23.38 19.44
N LEU A 163 -15.15 -24.13 19.29
CA LEU A 163 -14.85 -24.89 18.08
C LEU A 163 -15.94 -25.92 17.74
N LEU A 164 -16.51 -26.56 18.76
CA LEU A 164 -17.64 -27.49 18.58
C LEU A 164 -18.95 -26.80 18.18
N ASP A 165 -19.21 -25.59 18.71
CA ASP A 165 -20.33 -24.76 18.29
C ASP A 165 -20.18 -24.32 16.81
N MET A 166 -19.01 -23.81 16.45
CA MET A 166 -18.68 -23.42 15.07
C MET A 166 -18.78 -24.59 14.09
N TYR A 167 -18.41 -25.79 14.51
CA TYR A 167 -18.54 -27.01 13.71
C TYR A 167 -20.01 -27.31 13.39
N GLY A 168 -20.93 -26.93 14.26
CA GLY A 168 -22.38 -26.92 13.99
C GLY A 168 -23.03 -28.30 13.91
N ASP A 169 -22.41 -29.36 14.41
CA ASP A 169 -22.99 -30.71 14.43
C ASP A 169 -23.67 -31.02 15.75
N PRO A 170 -25.03 -31.18 15.83
CA PRO A 170 -25.72 -31.48 17.06
C PRO A 170 -25.23 -32.76 17.78
N THR A 171 -24.52 -33.64 17.07
CA THR A 171 -24.00 -34.87 17.68
C THR A 171 -22.91 -34.64 18.72
N VAL A 172 -22.36 -33.40 18.82
CA VAL A 172 -21.36 -33.00 19.83
C VAL A 172 -21.99 -32.57 21.17
N VAL A 173 -23.31 -32.37 21.22
CA VAL A 173 -24.04 -31.94 22.43
C VAL A 173 -23.74 -32.78 23.68
N PRO A 174 -23.71 -34.12 23.62
CA PRO A 174 -23.35 -34.92 24.78
C PRO A 174 -21.94 -34.62 25.36
N ALA A 175 -20.98 -34.26 24.53
CA ALA A 175 -19.64 -33.88 25.01
C ALA A 175 -19.65 -32.51 25.69
N LEU A 176 -20.43 -31.55 25.16
CA LEU A 176 -20.60 -30.23 25.77
C LEU A 176 -21.35 -30.36 27.13
N GLU A 177 -22.39 -31.22 27.22
CA GLU A 177 -23.11 -31.50 28.48
C GLU A 177 -22.21 -32.10 29.54
N ALA A 178 -21.30 -33.03 29.13
CA ALA A 178 -20.34 -33.63 30.04
C ALA A 178 -19.34 -32.59 30.58
N SER A 179 -18.84 -31.73 29.72
CA SER A 179 -17.97 -30.60 30.09
C SER A 179 -18.70 -29.61 31.03
N LEU A 180 -19.93 -29.24 30.69
CA LEU A 180 -20.75 -28.35 31.52
C LEU A 180 -20.97 -28.89 32.94
N ALA A 181 -21.19 -30.22 33.10
CA ALA A 181 -21.38 -30.85 34.39
C ALA A 181 -20.15 -30.78 35.32
N ALA A 182 -18.96 -30.56 34.75
CA ALA A 182 -17.73 -30.44 35.53
C ALA A 182 -17.39 -28.99 35.94
N LEU A 183 -18.15 -27.97 35.42
CA LEU A 183 -17.88 -26.57 35.68
C LEU A 183 -18.73 -26.04 36.84
N ASP A 184 -18.27 -24.91 37.42
CA ASP A 184 -19.10 -24.11 38.34
C ASP A 184 -20.30 -23.53 37.54
N PRO A 185 -21.54 -23.80 37.93
CA PRO A 185 -22.73 -23.30 37.23
C PRO A 185 -22.81 -21.76 37.09
N ALA A 186 -22.08 -21.02 37.94
CA ALA A 186 -22.03 -19.56 37.93
C ALA A 186 -20.87 -19.01 37.09
N SER A 187 -20.03 -19.86 36.52
CA SER A 187 -18.87 -19.44 35.68
C SER A 187 -19.34 -18.91 34.31
N VAL A 188 -18.53 -18.03 33.72
CA VAL A 188 -18.73 -17.52 32.36
C VAL A 188 -18.74 -18.65 31.34
N ASP A 189 -17.84 -19.64 31.52
CA ASP A 189 -17.72 -20.78 30.61
C ASP A 189 -18.94 -21.68 30.67
N ALA A 190 -19.54 -21.92 31.86
CA ALA A 190 -20.78 -22.64 31.97
C ALA A 190 -21.95 -21.92 31.28
N PHE A 191 -21.94 -20.59 31.28
CA PHE A 191 -22.97 -19.80 30.57
C PHE A 191 -22.78 -19.94 29.05
N LYS A 192 -21.54 -19.80 28.52
CA LYS A 192 -21.22 -19.97 27.10
C LYS A 192 -21.63 -21.35 26.58
N ILE A 193 -21.19 -22.43 27.29
CA ILE A 193 -21.53 -23.81 26.90
C ILE A 193 -23.03 -24.06 26.88
N LYS A 194 -23.79 -23.50 27.82
CA LYS A 194 -25.28 -23.60 27.81
C LYS A 194 -25.86 -22.93 26.56
N SER A 195 -25.35 -21.78 26.15
CA SER A 195 -25.78 -21.14 24.90
C SER A 195 -25.47 -22.02 23.70
N PHE A 196 -24.26 -22.55 23.58
CA PHE A 196 -23.86 -23.44 22.47
C PHE A 196 -24.75 -24.70 22.40
N ILE A 197 -25.05 -25.34 23.55
CA ILE A 197 -25.95 -26.48 23.58
C ILE A 197 -27.36 -26.09 23.11
N GLN A 198 -27.85 -24.89 23.48
CA GLN A 198 -29.15 -24.40 23.07
C GLN A 198 -29.19 -24.14 21.56
N ASP A 199 -28.15 -23.49 21.02
CA ASP A 199 -28.03 -23.15 19.60
C ASP A 199 -27.97 -24.40 18.73
N LEU A 200 -27.12 -25.36 19.09
CA LEU A 200 -26.99 -26.65 18.41
C LEU A 200 -28.25 -27.51 18.50
N SER A 201 -29.01 -27.44 19.63
CA SER A 201 -30.23 -28.24 19.84
C SER A 201 -31.46 -27.63 19.17
N SER A 202 -31.52 -26.32 19.03
CA SER A 202 -32.68 -25.61 18.51
C SER A 202 -32.90 -25.76 17.02
N GLN A 203 -31.91 -26.29 16.27
CA GLN A 203 -31.93 -26.34 14.80
C GLN A 203 -32.36 -25.00 14.16
N VAL A 204 -32.21 -23.90 14.89
CA VAL A 204 -32.36 -22.58 14.31
C VAL A 204 -31.26 -22.50 13.27
N SER A 205 -31.62 -22.67 11.98
CA SER A 205 -30.75 -22.39 10.89
C SER A 205 -30.17 -21.02 11.18
N GLN A 206 -28.86 -20.95 11.51
CA GLN A 206 -28.17 -19.69 11.49
C GLN A 206 -28.52 -19.11 10.15
N ILE A 207 -29.13 -17.95 10.13
CA ILE A 207 -29.42 -17.22 8.90
C ILE A 207 -28.02 -17.06 8.28
N GLU A 208 -27.75 -17.87 7.26
CA GLU A 208 -26.57 -17.66 6.44
C GLU A 208 -26.76 -16.25 5.90
N GLU A 209 -26.08 -15.28 6.49
CA GLU A 209 -25.87 -14.01 5.80
C GLU A 209 -25.32 -14.41 4.44
N GLN A 210 -26.04 -14.05 3.38
CA GLN A 210 -25.58 -14.32 2.04
C GLN A 210 -24.32 -13.47 1.85
N GLU A 211 -23.16 -14.05 2.17
CA GLU A 211 -21.87 -13.47 1.84
C GLU A 211 -21.85 -13.19 0.34
N GLU A 212 -21.43 -12.00 -0.04
CA GLU A 212 -21.24 -11.69 -1.46
C GLU A 212 -20.33 -12.73 -2.07
N PRO A 213 -20.65 -13.25 -3.27
CA PRO A 213 -19.76 -14.21 -3.94
C PRO A 213 -18.35 -13.61 -4.10
N PHE A 214 -17.34 -14.41 -3.83
CA PHE A 214 -15.95 -14.01 -4.05
C PHE A 214 -15.74 -13.51 -5.49
N ASP A 215 -15.19 -12.32 -5.60
CA ASP A 215 -14.94 -11.65 -6.87
C ASP A 215 -13.50 -11.09 -6.91
N ILE A 216 -12.57 -11.87 -7.46
CA ILE A 216 -11.16 -11.50 -7.60
C ILE A 216 -10.96 -10.14 -8.29
N TRP A 217 -11.89 -9.74 -9.18
CA TRP A 217 -11.77 -8.48 -9.90
C TRP A 217 -12.00 -7.23 -9.04
N LYS A 218 -12.54 -7.40 -7.83
CA LYS A 218 -12.68 -6.31 -6.85
C LYS A 218 -11.42 -6.09 -6.02
N LEU A 219 -10.56 -7.09 -5.90
CA LEU A 219 -9.38 -7.08 -5.04
C LEU A 219 -8.18 -6.40 -5.71
N TYR A 220 -8.08 -6.50 -7.04
CA TYR A 220 -6.91 -6.04 -7.78
C TYR A 220 -7.23 -4.83 -8.67
N PRO A 221 -6.25 -3.94 -8.93
CA PRO A 221 -6.42 -2.81 -9.80
C PRO A 221 -6.56 -3.23 -11.27
N LYS A 222 -7.11 -2.34 -12.09
CA LYS A 222 -7.20 -2.57 -13.55
C LYS A 222 -5.84 -2.57 -14.23
N THR A 223 -4.94 -1.76 -13.71
CA THR A 223 -3.55 -1.63 -14.16
C THR A 223 -2.69 -1.38 -12.93
N ASP A 224 -1.55 -2.06 -12.87
CA ASP A 224 -0.56 -1.92 -11.83
C ASP A 224 0.82 -1.83 -12.50
N PRO A 225 1.65 -0.82 -12.18
CA PRO A 225 3.00 -0.74 -12.72
C PRO A 225 3.90 -1.83 -12.12
N PRO A 226 5.03 -2.14 -12.79
CA PRO A 226 6.06 -2.98 -12.19
C PRO A 226 6.56 -2.42 -10.86
N ARG A 227 7.02 -3.28 -9.97
CA ARG A 227 7.69 -2.90 -8.73
C ARG A 227 9.10 -2.37 -9.03
N LEU A 228 9.14 -1.14 -9.54
CA LEU A 228 10.40 -0.51 -9.99
C LEU A 228 11.42 -0.35 -8.86
N ASP A 229 10.95 -0.27 -7.63
CA ASP A 229 11.75 -0.25 -6.40
C ASP A 229 12.58 -1.53 -6.20
N LEU A 230 12.08 -2.68 -6.63
CA LEU A 230 12.76 -3.98 -6.54
C LEU A 230 13.74 -4.24 -7.70
N LEU A 231 13.72 -3.42 -8.76
CA LEU A 231 14.51 -3.65 -9.96
C LEU A 231 15.85 -2.92 -9.91
N ASP A 232 16.90 -3.51 -10.48
CA ASP A 232 18.17 -2.83 -10.67
C ASP A 232 18.14 -1.82 -11.84
N ASP A 233 19.09 -0.89 -11.86
CA ASP A 233 19.19 0.13 -12.92
C ASP A 233 19.39 -0.45 -14.31
N LYS A 234 19.98 -1.62 -14.42
CA LYS A 234 20.13 -2.30 -15.71
C LYS A 234 18.78 -2.66 -16.32
N VAL A 235 17.89 -3.21 -15.49
CA VAL A 235 16.53 -3.59 -15.91
C VAL A 235 15.74 -2.34 -16.23
N ARG A 236 15.78 -1.32 -15.37
CA ARG A 236 15.08 -0.05 -15.61
C ARG A 236 15.57 0.65 -16.88
N ILE A 237 16.89 0.67 -17.15
CA ILE A 237 17.46 1.20 -18.42
C ILE A 237 16.96 0.39 -19.63
N GLU A 238 16.83 -0.93 -19.50
CA GLU A 238 16.31 -1.76 -20.59
C GLU A 238 14.81 -1.49 -20.84
N MET A 239 14.03 -1.27 -19.79
CA MET A 239 12.64 -0.80 -19.90
C MET A 239 12.55 0.57 -20.60
N LEU A 240 13.44 1.51 -20.26
CA LEU A 240 13.54 2.80 -20.97
C LEU A 240 13.97 2.66 -22.44
N ARG A 241 14.66 1.59 -22.82
CA ARG A 241 15.07 1.35 -24.23
C ARG A 241 13.96 0.76 -25.07
N ASN A 242 13.31 -0.26 -24.56
CA ASN A 242 12.50 -1.17 -25.34
C ASN A 242 11.06 -1.27 -24.85
N GLY A 243 10.72 -0.64 -23.70
CA GLY A 243 9.38 -0.66 -23.13
C GLY A 243 8.35 0.08 -23.98
N SER A 244 7.06 -0.18 -23.69
CA SER A 244 5.95 0.63 -24.20
C SER A 244 6.08 2.09 -23.75
N SER A 245 5.33 2.99 -24.36
CA SER A 245 5.27 4.39 -23.92
C SER A 245 4.84 4.53 -22.46
N GLU A 246 3.86 3.74 -22.02
CA GLU A 246 3.40 3.69 -20.63
C GLU A 246 4.55 3.31 -19.70
N LEU A 247 5.18 2.15 -19.94
CA LEU A 247 6.30 1.67 -19.11
C LEU A 247 7.48 2.63 -19.07
N LYS A 248 7.83 3.25 -20.21
CA LYS A 248 8.88 4.28 -20.25
C LYS A 248 8.53 5.51 -19.41
N GLY A 249 7.27 5.92 -19.44
CA GLY A 249 6.74 7.01 -18.62
C GLY A 249 6.84 6.69 -17.12
N ASP A 250 6.41 5.49 -16.72
CA ASP A 250 6.46 5.02 -15.34
C ASP A 250 7.90 4.96 -14.81
N VAL A 251 8.82 4.38 -15.60
CA VAL A 251 10.25 4.32 -15.23
C VAL A 251 10.87 5.71 -15.15
N ALA A 252 10.53 6.62 -16.07
CA ALA A 252 11.01 7.99 -15.98
C ALA A 252 10.48 8.67 -14.71
N ALA A 253 9.20 8.48 -14.39
CA ALA A 253 8.56 9.03 -13.20
C ALA A 253 9.16 8.46 -11.90
N PHE A 254 9.54 7.19 -11.88
CA PHE A 254 10.18 6.52 -10.74
C PHE A 254 11.45 7.24 -10.27
N TYR A 255 12.26 7.75 -11.19
CA TYR A 255 13.50 8.46 -10.83
C TYR A 255 13.29 9.88 -10.28
N ARG A 256 12.05 10.38 -10.17
CA ARG A 256 11.80 11.69 -9.55
C ARG A 256 12.01 11.62 -8.05
N GLY A 257 12.80 12.56 -7.54
CA GLY A 257 13.16 12.60 -6.12
C GLY A 257 14.22 11.57 -5.71
N GLN A 258 14.84 10.87 -6.69
CA GLN A 258 15.89 9.88 -6.46
C GLN A 258 17.20 10.31 -7.11
N GLU A 259 18.31 9.90 -6.52
CA GLU A 259 19.61 9.99 -7.18
C GLU A 259 19.73 8.89 -8.24
N PHE A 260 20.28 9.22 -9.39
CA PHE A 260 20.55 8.28 -10.47
C PHE A 260 21.89 8.54 -11.15
N ASP A 261 22.46 7.51 -11.74
CA ASP A 261 23.77 7.56 -12.38
C ASP A 261 23.74 8.27 -13.76
N GLU A 262 24.94 8.56 -14.29
CA GLU A 262 25.12 9.20 -15.61
C GLU A 262 24.47 8.41 -16.75
N LYS A 263 24.36 7.06 -16.65
CA LYS A 263 23.77 6.22 -17.71
C LYS A 263 22.26 6.40 -17.77
N VAL A 264 21.60 6.46 -16.61
CA VAL A 264 20.17 6.75 -16.50
C VAL A 264 19.91 8.15 -17.04
N GLY A 265 20.67 9.17 -16.59
CA GLY A 265 20.54 10.54 -17.04
C GLY A 265 20.73 10.70 -18.57
N ALA A 266 21.74 10.04 -19.13
CA ALA A 266 21.97 10.03 -20.57
C ALA A 266 20.81 9.39 -21.34
N ARG A 267 20.24 8.30 -20.81
CA ARG A 267 19.09 7.62 -21.44
C ARG A 267 17.82 8.45 -21.37
N LEU A 268 17.53 9.07 -20.22
CA LEU A 268 16.41 10.00 -20.09
C LEU A 268 16.56 11.18 -21.08
N LEU A 269 17.76 11.74 -21.22
CA LEU A 269 18.03 12.85 -22.15
C LEU A 269 17.85 12.44 -23.61
N GLU A 270 18.21 11.23 -23.97
CA GLU A 270 17.99 10.67 -25.30
C GLU A 270 16.48 10.56 -25.61
N LEU A 271 15.70 9.95 -24.68
CA LEU A 271 14.26 9.80 -24.83
C LEU A 271 13.55 11.16 -24.87
N ALA A 272 13.92 12.07 -23.99
CA ALA A 272 13.37 13.42 -23.95
C ALA A 272 13.51 14.16 -25.30
N LYS A 273 14.58 13.88 -26.05
CA LYS A 273 14.84 14.51 -27.36
C LYS A 273 14.21 13.79 -28.54
N SER A 274 13.99 12.47 -28.45
CA SER A 274 13.77 11.67 -29.67
C SER A 274 12.69 10.58 -29.54
N ASP A 275 12.11 10.33 -28.37
CA ASP A 275 11.02 9.36 -28.28
C ASP A 275 9.83 9.81 -29.13
N PRO A 276 9.20 8.91 -29.90
CA PRO A 276 8.05 9.25 -30.74
C PRO A 276 6.83 9.72 -29.92
N ASP A 277 6.72 9.31 -28.67
CA ASP A 277 5.63 9.66 -27.77
C ASP A 277 5.95 10.95 -27.02
N LEU A 278 5.11 11.98 -27.20
CA LEU A 278 5.29 13.28 -26.57
C LEU A 278 5.10 13.22 -25.04
N HIS A 279 4.29 12.30 -24.55
CA HIS A 279 4.12 12.08 -23.11
C HIS A 279 5.43 11.58 -22.50
N VAL A 280 6.05 10.55 -23.10
CA VAL A 280 7.37 10.05 -22.64
C VAL A 280 8.41 11.15 -22.65
N ARG A 281 8.43 11.98 -23.71
CA ARG A 281 9.33 13.13 -23.76
C ARG A 281 9.12 14.10 -22.61
N GLY A 282 7.85 14.43 -22.32
CA GLY A 282 7.45 15.29 -21.21
C GLY A 282 7.92 14.75 -19.85
N GLU A 283 7.64 13.46 -19.57
CA GLU A 283 8.06 12.79 -18.35
C GLU A 283 9.58 12.78 -18.17
N CYS A 284 10.33 12.47 -19.24
CA CYS A 284 11.79 12.52 -19.20
C CYS A 284 12.32 13.94 -18.95
N TRP A 285 11.73 14.99 -19.58
CA TRP A 285 12.12 16.37 -19.31
C TRP A 285 11.88 16.76 -17.86
N GLU A 286 10.76 16.32 -17.27
CA GLU A 286 10.44 16.59 -15.86
C GLU A 286 11.49 15.92 -14.94
N THR A 287 11.80 14.64 -15.17
CA THR A 287 12.75 13.88 -14.34
C THR A 287 14.19 14.42 -14.43
N LEU A 288 14.59 14.95 -15.58
CA LEU A 288 15.87 15.63 -15.72
C LEU A 288 15.99 16.90 -14.83
N GLY A 289 14.90 17.33 -14.22
CA GLY A 289 14.90 18.36 -13.18
C GLY A 289 15.75 18.01 -11.96
N GLU A 290 15.89 16.73 -11.60
CA GLU A 290 16.71 16.26 -10.47
C GLU A 290 18.18 16.62 -10.65
N ILE A 291 18.65 16.66 -11.88
CA ILE A 291 20.02 17.08 -12.24
C ILE A 291 20.07 18.48 -12.90
N SER A 292 19.04 19.32 -12.71
CA SER A 292 18.97 20.67 -13.28
C SER A 292 20.01 21.65 -12.73
N ASN A 293 20.76 21.25 -11.71
CA ASN A 293 21.95 21.97 -11.24
C ASN A 293 23.13 21.89 -12.20
N GLU A 294 23.18 20.91 -13.07
CA GLU A 294 24.18 20.78 -14.12
C GLU A 294 23.95 21.85 -15.20
N PRO A 295 24.98 22.70 -15.53
CA PRO A 295 24.78 23.82 -16.44
C PRO A 295 24.30 23.40 -17.85
N GLU A 296 24.70 22.22 -18.30
CA GLU A 296 24.34 21.68 -19.61
C GLU A 296 22.87 21.31 -19.63
N ILE A 297 22.40 20.55 -18.65
CA ILE A 297 21.00 20.14 -18.51
C ILE A 297 20.10 21.37 -18.32
N LYS A 298 20.48 22.27 -17.42
CA LYS A 298 19.77 23.53 -17.23
C LYS A 298 19.61 24.33 -18.54
N SER A 299 20.69 24.43 -19.32
CA SER A 299 20.66 25.15 -20.59
C SER A 299 19.71 24.50 -21.61
N VAL A 300 19.68 23.15 -21.65
CA VAL A 300 18.77 22.42 -22.53
C VAL A 300 17.32 22.58 -22.09
N LEU A 301 17.00 22.40 -20.80
CA LEU A 301 15.68 22.58 -20.23
C LEU A 301 15.13 23.99 -20.51
N LEU A 302 15.96 25.03 -20.30
CA LEU A 302 15.56 26.41 -20.58
C LEU A 302 15.28 26.64 -22.08
N ARG A 303 16.03 26.00 -22.96
CA ARG A 303 15.80 26.05 -24.42
C ARG A 303 14.48 25.40 -24.75
N VAL A 304 14.18 24.19 -24.28
CA VAL A 304 12.92 23.48 -24.52
C VAL A 304 11.74 24.30 -24.01
N LEU A 305 11.83 24.84 -22.80
CA LEU A 305 10.79 25.65 -22.20
C LEU A 305 10.45 26.91 -23.02
N THR A 306 11.45 27.50 -23.68
CA THR A 306 11.29 28.77 -24.44
C THR A 306 11.18 28.56 -25.95
N ASP A 307 11.33 27.33 -26.45
CA ASP A 307 11.24 27.03 -27.89
C ASP A 307 9.77 27.09 -28.36
N GLY A 308 9.50 27.94 -29.35
CA GLY A 308 8.18 28.05 -29.97
C GLY A 308 7.72 26.77 -30.65
N SER A 309 8.64 25.90 -31.08
CA SER A 309 8.34 24.63 -31.78
C SER A 309 8.20 23.42 -30.87
N ALA A 310 8.63 23.49 -29.61
CA ALA A 310 8.46 22.41 -28.65
C ALA A 310 6.98 22.17 -28.33
N SER A 311 6.60 20.91 -28.15
CA SER A 311 5.23 20.52 -27.79
C SER A 311 4.82 21.04 -26.41
N VAL A 312 3.53 20.97 -26.10
CA VAL A 312 3.00 21.36 -24.78
C VAL A 312 3.51 20.43 -23.69
N GLU A 313 3.61 19.14 -23.99
CA GLU A 313 4.12 18.10 -23.09
C GLU A 313 5.59 18.35 -22.73
N GLU A 314 6.42 18.64 -23.73
CA GLU A 314 7.85 18.95 -23.52
C GLU A 314 8.03 20.24 -22.71
N LYS A 315 7.27 21.29 -23.03
CA LYS A 315 7.29 22.53 -22.25
C LYS A 315 6.80 22.31 -20.83
N GLY A 316 5.78 21.43 -20.66
CA GLY A 316 5.27 21.05 -19.36
C GLY A 316 6.32 20.40 -18.47
N GLY A 317 6.99 19.37 -18.98
CA GLY A 317 8.09 18.71 -18.27
C GLY A 317 9.22 19.67 -17.93
N ALA A 318 9.68 20.46 -18.90
CA ALA A 318 10.74 21.46 -18.68
C ALA A 318 10.33 22.57 -17.68
N ALA A 319 9.06 22.96 -17.65
CA ALA A 319 8.53 23.93 -16.69
C ALA A 319 8.58 23.42 -15.25
N VAL A 320 8.20 22.15 -15.04
CA VAL A 320 8.27 21.50 -13.73
C VAL A 320 9.72 21.30 -13.30
N ALA A 321 10.59 20.84 -14.22
CA ALA A 321 12.03 20.67 -13.99
C ALA A 321 12.74 21.97 -13.55
N LEU A 322 12.29 23.12 -14.04
CA LEU A 322 12.86 24.44 -13.73
C LEU A 322 12.04 25.22 -12.70
N ALA A 323 11.05 24.59 -12.07
CA ALA A 323 10.12 25.29 -11.17
C ALA A 323 10.81 26.05 -10.04
N SER A 324 11.88 25.52 -9.45
CA SER A 324 12.68 26.19 -8.40
C SER A 324 13.43 27.42 -8.87
N GLN A 325 13.45 27.72 -10.18
CA GLN A 325 14.24 28.78 -10.81
C GLN A 325 13.39 29.96 -11.30
N THR A 326 12.23 30.22 -10.71
CA THR A 326 11.31 31.32 -11.09
C THR A 326 11.88 32.73 -10.87
N ASP A 327 12.97 32.89 -10.18
CA ASP A 327 13.74 34.12 -10.17
C ASP A 327 14.27 34.51 -11.56
N ASN A 328 14.46 33.52 -12.44
CA ASN A 328 14.69 33.76 -13.86
C ASN A 328 13.37 34.17 -14.54
N ALA A 329 13.31 35.44 -14.98
CA ALA A 329 12.10 35.98 -15.62
C ALA A 329 11.62 35.18 -16.82
N LYS A 330 12.52 34.51 -17.56
CA LYS A 330 12.14 33.64 -18.71
C LYS A 330 11.40 32.40 -18.24
N VAL A 331 11.81 31.77 -17.12
CA VAL A 331 11.13 30.62 -16.53
C VAL A 331 9.75 31.04 -16.04
N PHE A 332 9.66 32.11 -15.28
CA PHE A 332 8.40 32.64 -14.77
C PHE A 332 7.40 32.93 -15.90
N GLN A 333 7.81 33.69 -16.92
CA GLN A 333 6.96 34.03 -18.06
C GLN A 333 6.55 32.81 -18.89
N ALA A 334 7.43 31.82 -19.02
CA ALA A 334 7.12 30.60 -19.76
C ALA A 334 6.06 29.74 -19.03
N ILE A 335 6.12 29.66 -17.70
CA ILE A 335 5.08 29.01 -16.88
C ILE A 335 3.73 29.72 -17.05
N GLU A 336 3.70 31.06 -17.02
CA GLU A 336 2.46 31.82 -17.27
C GLU A 336 1.93 31.63 -18.70
N THR A 337 2.84 31.54 -19.68
CA THR A 337 2.45 31.28 -21.08
C THR A 337 1.87 29.87 -21.23
N LEU A 338 2.47 28.87 -20.59
CA LEU A 338 1.98 27.48 -20.58
C LEU A 338 0.62 27.38 -19.89
N TYR A 339 0.40 28.11 -18.80
CA TYR A 339 -0.90 28.17 -18.11
C TYR A 339 -2.02 28.73 -19.00
N ALA A 340 -1.72 29.66 -19.89
CA ALA A 340 -2.70 30.22 -20.82
C ALA A 340 -3.19 29.20 -21.87
N ASP A 341 -2.39 28.18 -22.21
CA ASP A 341 -2.83 27.06 -23.06
C ASP A 341 -3.63 26.04 -22.21
N PRO A 342 -4.90 25.77 -22.52
CA PRO A 342 -5.68 24.79 -21.79
C PRO A 342 -5.01 23.41 -21.67
N ARG A 343 -4.28 22.97 -22.70
CA ARG A 343 -3.58 21.67 -22.71
C ARG A 343 -2.36 21.63 -21.78
N GLY A 344 -1.74 22.78 -21.54
CA GLY A 344 -0.57 22.92 -20.67
C GLY A 344 -0.91 23.34 -19.24
N ARG A 345 -2.17 23.62 -18.95
CA ARG A 345 -2.60 24.22 -17.67
C ARG A 345 -2.30 23.35 -16.47
N ALA A 346 -2.53 22.05 -16.56
CA ALA A 346 -2.23 21.11 -15.47
C ALA A 346 -0.73 21.14 -15.13
N GLN A 347 0.14 21.04 -16.13
CA GLN A 347 1.59 21.07 -15.92
C GLN A 347 2.07 22.44 -15.43
N ALA A 348 1.46 23.53 -15.91
CA ALA A 348 1.77 24.86 -15.39
C ALA A 348 1.42 25.00 -13.91
N LEU A 349 0.24 24.52 -13.48
CA LEU A 349 -0.16 24.50 -12.06
C LEU A 349 0.79 23.65 -11.22
N LYS A 350 1.24 22.50 -11.74
CA LYS A 350 2.25 21.66 -11.10
C LYS A 350 3.56 22.43 -10.92
N ALA A 351 4.04 23.10 -11.96
CA ALA A 351 5.25 23.92 -11.89
C ALA A 351 5.08 25.11 -10.91
N MET A 352 3.92 25.78 -10.92
CA MET A 352 3.60 26.85 -9.97
C MET A 352 3.67 26.36 -8.51
N GLY A 353 3.08 25.20 -8.22
CA GLY A 353 3.14 24.59 -6.88
C GLY A 353 4.58 24.28 -6.46
N ARG A 354 5.30 23.57 -7.32
CA ARG A 354 6.70 23.13 -7.07
C ARG A 354 7.70 24.29 -7.00
N SER A 355 7.32 25.48 -7.50
CA SER A 355 8.16 26.68 -7.40
C SER A 355 8.19 27.29 -6.00
N PHE A 356 7.23 27.00 -5.16
CA PHE A 356 6.98 27.70 -3.87
C PHE A 356 6.85 29.22 -4.00
N ASP A 357 6.71 29.77 -5.21
CA ASP A 357 6.70 31.19 -5.49
C ASP A 357 5.31 31.78 -5.30
N LYS A 358 5.17 32.62 -4.27
CA LYS A 358 3.89 33.23 -3.91
C LYS A 358 3.28 34.14 -5.00
N ARG A 359 4.05 34.53 -6.03
CA ARG A 359 3.53 35.27 -7.19
C ARG A 359 2.47 34.47 -7.94
N PHE A 360 2.51 33.13 -7.82
CA PHE A 360 1.52 32.23 -8.42
C PHE A 360 0.29 31.96 -7.53
N ALA A 361 0.21 32.52 -6.32
CA ALA A 361 -0.85 32.21 -5.35
C ALA A 361 -2.28 32.41 -5.87
N ALA A 362 -2.46 33.31 -6.84
CA ALA A 362 -3.80 33.63 -7.38
C ALA A 362 -4.32 32.64 -8.45
N TYR A 363 -3.48 31.71 -8.94
CA TYR A 363 -3.84 30.80 -10.03
C TYR A 363 -4.56 29.54 -9.54
N PRO A 364 -4.02 28.73 -8.59
CA PRO A 364 -4.61 27.45 -8.21
C PRO A 364 -6.07 27.55 -7.70
N PRO A 365 -6.46 28.53 -6.87
CA PRO A 365 -7.83 28.57 -6.34
C PRO A 365 -8.93 28.67 -7.37
N ARG A 366 -8.61 29.11 -8.60
CA ARG A 366 -9.56 29.26 -9.71
C ARG A 366 -9.95 27.95 -10.34
N HIS A 367 -9.21 26.86 -10.06
CA HIS A 367 -9.31 25.56 -10.70
C HIS A 367 -9.76 24.43 -9.76
N LEU A 368 -10.18 24.74 -8.54
CA LEU A 368 -10.74 23.72 -7.64
C LEU A 368 -12.03 23.10 -8.18
N ASP A 369 -12.78 23.85 -9.00
CA ASP A 369 -14.01 23.37 -9.63
C ASP A 369 -13.84 23.11 -11.13
N ASP A 370 -12.58 22.96 -11.61
CA ASP A 370 -12.31 22.71 -13.03
C ASP A 370 -12.91 21.36 -13.47
N PRO A 371 -13.54 21.26 -14.64
CA PRO A 371 -14.08 20.00 -15.15
C PRO A 371 -13.00 18.99 -15.53
N ASP A 372 -11.77 19.44 -15.79
CA ASP A 372 -10.64 18.57 -16.05
C ASP A 372 -10.03 18.09 -14.72
N SER A 373 -10.11 16.78 -14.46
CA SER A 373 -9.60 16.15 -13.24
C SER A 373 -8.10 16.37 -13.05
N ALA A 374 -7.31 16.40 -14.13
CA ALA A 374 -5.87 16.64 -14.04
C ALA A 374 -5.57 18.09 -13.62
N VAL A 375 -6.29 19.07 -14.18
CA VAL A 375 -6.16 20.47 -13.79
C VAL A 375 -6.59 20.67 -12.33
N LYS A 376 -7.72 20.08 -11.94
CA LYS A 376 -8.22 20.13 -10.55
C LYS A 376 -7.23 19.55 -9.56
N ARG A 377 -6.69 18.35 -9.83
CA ARG A 377 -5.67 17.69 -8.99
C ARG A 377 -4.45 18.57 -8.81
N GLN A 378 -3.92 19.14 -9.88
CA GLN A 378 -2.76 20.02 -9.78
C GLN A 378 -3.07 21.34 -9.07
N ALA A 379 -4.30 21.85 -9.13
CA ALA A 379 -4.72 22.98 -8.33
C ALA A 379 -4.75 22.68 -6.83
N ILE A 380 -5.27 21.51 -6.44
CA ILE A 380 -5.26 21.02 -5.05
C ILE A 380 -3.81 20.95 -4.53
N TRP A 381 -2.91 20.28 -5.25
CA TRP A 381 -1.50 20.16 -4.88
C TRP A 381 -0.80 21.52 -4.78
N ALA A 382 -1.04 22.43 -5.74
CA ALA A 382 -0.43 23.75 -5.75
C ALA A 382 -0.90 24.62 -4.57
N ILE A 383 -2.12 24.47 -4.07
CA ILE A 383 -2.60 25.12 -2.84
C ILE A 383 -1.76 24.66 -1.65
N GLY A 384 -1.52 23.36 -1.54
CA GLY A 384 -0.66 22.79 -0.49
C GLY A 384 0.76 23.33 -0.54
N TYR A 385 1.45 23.13 -1.64
CA TYR A 385 2.86 23.54 -1.82
C TYR A 385 3.06 25.05 -1.70
N LEU A 386 2.17 25.83 -2.24
CA LEU A 386 2.20 27.27 -2.04
C LEU A 386 1.74 27.68 -0.64
N ASN A 387 1.40 26.75 0.27
CA ASN A 387 0.92 27.01 1.62
C ASN A 387 -0.11 28.15 1.65
N LEU A 388 -1.19 27.96 0.88
CA LEU A 388 -2.27 28.95 0.77
C LEU A 388 -3.30 28.73 1.89
N GLN A 389 -2.93 29.10 3.11
CA GLN A 389 -3.73 28.85 4.32
C GLN A 389 -5.18 29.37 4.22
N GLY A 390 -5.41 30.47 3.49
CA GLY A 390 -6.75 31.01 3.27
C GLY A 390 -7.65 30.12 2.42
N GLU A 391 -7.06 29.28 1.57
CA GLU A 391 -7.76 28.35 0.66
C GLU A 391 -7.91 26.94 1.26
N ALA A 392 -7.16 26.61 2.31
CA ALA A 392 -7.19 25.29 2.95
C ALA A 392 -8.63 24.84 3.32
N PRO A 393 -9.53 25.68 3.86
CA PRO A 393 -10.90 25.25 4.14
C PRO A 393 -11.69 24.74 2.92
N ARG A 394 -11.31 25.17 1.70
CA ARG A 394 -11.97 24.70 0.47
C ARG A 394 -11.55 23.27 0.11
N LEU A 395 -10.40 22.81 0.57
CA LEU A 395 -9.93 21.46 0.33
C LEU A 395 -10.77 20.41 1.07
N THR A 396 -11.40 20.77 2.19
CA THR A 396 -12.25 19.84 2.95
C THR A 396 -13.47 19.37 2.15
N ALA A 397 -13.90 20.12 1.13
CA ALA A 397 -14.98 19.70 0.24
C ALA A 397 -14.64 18.45 -0.61
N PHE A 398 -13.37 18.06 -0.66
CA PHE A 398 -12.91 16.87 -1.38
C PHE A 398 -12.71 15.65 -0.48
N PHE A 399 -12.88 15.77 0.83
CA PHE A 399 -12.69 14.66 1.76
C PHE A 399 -13.73 13.54 1.62
N ASP A 400 -14.90 13.84 1.07
CA ASP A 400 -15.93 12.86 0.72
C ASP A 400 -15.86 12.38 -0.73
N ASN A 401 -14.82 12.77 -1.48
CA ASN A 401 -14.65 12.43 -2.89
C ASN A 401 -13.48 11.47 -3.07
N ASP A 402 -13.75 10.21 -3.33
CA ASP A 402 -12.73 9.16 -3.43
C ASP A 402 -11.64 9.45 -4.49
N GLU A 403 -11.96 10.17 -5.57
CA GLU A 403 -10.99 10.53 -6.62
C GLU A 403 -9.93 11.53 -6.14
N PHE A 404 -10.28 12.45 -5.22
CA PHE A 404 -9.41 13.55 -4.80
C PHE A 404 -9.10 13.57 -3.31
N ARG A 405 -9.68 12.65 -2.51
CA ARG A 405 -9.56 12.65 -1.06
C ARG A 405 -8.09 12.62 -0.62
N THR A 406 -7.31 11.70 -1.14
CA THR A 406 -5.89 11.53 -0.83
C THR A 406 -5.08 12.79 -1.18
N ASP A 407 -5.28 13.33 -2.40
CA ASP A 407 -4.64 14.57 -2.84
C ASP A 407 -5.00 15.76 -1.93
N ALA A 408 -6.27 15.85 -1.55
CA ALA A 408 -6.78 16.94 -0.71
C ALA A 408 -6.28 16.85 0.73
N LEU A 409 -6.20 15.66 1.32
CA LEU A 409 -5.64 15.45 2.66
C LEU A 409 -4.17 15.88 2.70
N PHE A 410 -3.37 15.46 1.75
CA PHE A 410 -1.97 15.84 1.63
C PHE A 410 -1.82 17.38 1.49
N ALA A 411 -2.53 17.99 0.54
CA ALA A 411 -2.48 19.43 0.32
C ALA A 411 -3.00 20.24 1.52
N TYR A 412 -4.02 19.72 2.20
CA TYR A 412 -4.56 20.33 3.42
C TYR A 412 -3.54 20.28 4.55
N ALA A 413 -2.85 19.16 4.75
CA ALA A 413 -1.79 19.04 5.75
C ALA A 413 -0.67 20.05 5.53
N LEU A 414 -0.28 20.29 4.27
CA LEU A 414 0.70 21.34 3.94
C LEU A 414 0.20 22.75 4.22
N SER A 415 -1.10 23.04 4.10
CA SER A 415 -1.65 24.40 4.09
C SER A 415 -2.61 24.73 5.25
N VAL A 416 -3.04 23.75 6.06
CA VAL A 416 -3.96 24.01 7.18
C VAL A 416 -3.39 25.07 8.14
N PRO A 417 -4.20 26.07 8.58
CA PRO A 417 -3.74 27.06 9.54
C PRO A 417 -3.32 26.44 10.87
N GLY A 418 -2.12 26.77 11.33
CA GLY A 418 -1.57 26.30 12.59
C GLY A 418 -0.07 26.56 12.69
N GLU A 419 0.47 26.46 13.89
CA GLU A 419 1.91 26.62 14.14
C GLU A 419 2.67 25.42 13.58
N THR A 420 3.63 25.68 12.70
CA THR A 420 4.53 24.66 12.15
C THR A 420 5.76 24.56 13.04
N SER A 421 5.72 23.64 14.00
CA SER A 421 6.84 23.31 14.87
C SER A 421 6.77 21.84 15.31
N PRO A 422 7.92 21.17 15.60
CA PRO A 422 7.93 19.78 16.06
C PRO A 422 7.03 19.53 17.29
N GLY A 423 6.93 20.49 18.19
CA GLY A 423 6.09 20.39 19.40
C GLY A 423 4.58 20.56 19.16
N ARG A 424 4.17 21.01 17.98
CA ARG A 424 2.75 21.26 17.63
C ARG A 424 2.25 20.41 16.47
N ILE A 425 3.13 19.74 15.75
CA ILE A 425 2.78 19.02 14.52
C ILE A 425 1.76 17.92 14.77
N ARG A 426 1.87 17.17 15.89
CA ARG A 426 0.89 16.14 16.27
C ARG A 426 -0.51 16.71 16.54
N SER A 427 -0.58 17.96 17.02
CA SER A 427 -1.87 18.66 17.18
C SER A 427 -2.49 19.04 15.82
N LEU A 428 -1.68 19.22 14.78
CA LEU A 428 -2.19 19.39 13.43
C LEU A 428 -2.69 18.07 12.84
N LEU A 429 -2.01 16.95 13.10
CA LEU A 429 -2.47 15.61 12.70
C LEU A 429 -3.88 15.35 13.24
N ASN A 430 -4.08 15.47 14.56
CA ASN A 430 -5.40 15.29 15.17
C ASN A 430 -6.48 16.23 14.59
N LYS A 431 -6.11 17.48 14.31
CA LYS A 431 -7.04 18.44 13.68
C LYS A 431 -7.43 18.05 12.26
N ILE A 432 -6.53 17.42 11.53
CA ILE A 432 -6.79 16.94 10.16
C ILE A 432 -7.68 15.70 10.22
N ASP A 433 -7.41 14.79 11.13
CA ASP A 433 -8.24 13.60 11.38
C ASP A 433 -9.68 14.00 11.74
N ASP A 434 -9.86 14.93 12.69
CA ASP A 434 -11.18 15.48 13.03
C ASP A 434 -11.89 16.09 11.80
N ALA A 435 -11.16 16.82 10.97
CA ALA A 435 -11.72 17.46 9.76
C ALA A 435 -12.05 16.46 8.67
N ALA A 436 -11.34 15.33 8.60
CA ALA A 436 -11.55 14.24 7.65
C ALA A 436 -12.70 13.30 8.04
N GLY A 437 -13.20 13.41 9.29
CA GLY A 437 -14.20 12.48 9.82
C GLY A 437 -13.63 11.12 10.19
N GLY A 438 -12.34 11.05 10.48
CA GLY A 438 -11.53 9.86 10.69
C GLY A 438 -10.73 9.47 9.46
N PHE A 439 -9.48 9.04 9.67
CA PHE A 439 -8.64 8.52 8.60
C PHE A 439 -9.09 7.11 8.17
N LYS A 440 -9.02 6.85 6.86
CA LYS A 440 -9.07 5.50 6.30
C LYS A 440 -7.68 4.84 6.46
N PRO A 441 -7.56 3.51 6.28
CA PRO A 441 -6.24 2.88 6.23
C PRO A 441 -5.28 3.65 5.30
N ASP A 442 -4.01 3.76 5.68
CA ASP A 442 -2.90 4.45 4.98
C ASP A 442 -3.01 5.99 4.88
N GLU A 443 -4.14 6.61 5.25
CA GLU A 443 -4.29 8.07 5.19
C GLU A 443 -3.53 8.78 6.32
N GLU A 444 -3.39 8.16 7.49
CA GLU A 444 -2.63 8.72 8.62
C GLU A 444 -1.17 8.88 8.24
N GLU A 445 -0.55 7.83 7.69
CA GLU A 445 0.84 7.85 7.22
C GLU A 445 1.05 8.90 6.13
N LEU A 446 0.15 8.98 5.16
CA LEU A 446 0.18 10.01 4.12
C LEU A 446 0.19 11.43 4.70
N VAL A 447 -0.64 11.68 5.71
CA VAL A 447 -0.73 13.00 6.37
C VAL A 447 0.50 13.26 7.21
N GLU A 448 1.08 12.26 7.87
CA GLU A 448 2.35 12.36 8.60
C GLU A 448 3.49 12.75 7.68
N ILE A 449 3.62 12.10 6.50
CA ILE A 449 4.58 12.45 5.45
C ILE A 449 4.39 13.92 5.02
N ALA A 450 3.16 14.35 4.78
CA ALA A 450 2.87 15.73 4.38
C ALA A 450 3.25 16.74 5.49
N LEU A 451 3.01 16.41 6.76
CA LEU A 451 3.35 17.25 7.89
C LEU A 451 4.86 17.32 8.12
N ASP A 452 5.60 16.23 7.91
CA ASP A 452 7.07 16.23 7.93
C ASP A 452 7.62 17.07 6.78
N GLN A 453 7.08 16.93 5.59
CA GLN A 453 7.44 17.78 4.45
C GLN A 453 7.18 19.26 4.75
N ARG A 454 6.06 19.58 5.40
CA ARG A 454 5.78 20.95 5.87
C ARG A 454 6.84 21.44 6.87
N LEU A 455 7.30 20.60 7.81
CA LEU A 455 8.38 20.95 8.73
C LEU A 455 9.67 21.25 7.96
N ILE A 456 10.06 20.39 7.02
CA ILE A 456 11.25 20.56 6.18
C ILE A 456 11.19 21.87 5.40
N LEU A 457 10.06 22.17 4.76
CA LEU A 457 9.84 23.43 4.04
C LEU A 457 9.96 24.68 4.92
N HIS A 458 9.80 24.53 6.24
CA HIS A 458 10.02 25.60 7.22
C HIS A 458 11.39 25.51 7.90
N GLY A 459 12.33 24.72 7.38
CA GLY A 459 13.67 24.53 7.93
C GLY A 459 13.68 23.84 9.30
N LYS A 460 12.73 22.92 9.52
CA LYS A 460 12.61 22.12 10.74
C LYS A 460 12.89 20.65 10.46
N ASN A 461 13.30 19.91 11.48
CA ASN A 461 13.48 18.47 11.37
C ASN A 461 12.12 17.76 11.32
N PRO A 462 11.98 16.66 10.55
CA PRO A 462 10.81 15.81 10.54
C PRO A 462 10.56 15.19 11.93
N VAL A 463 9.33 14.72 12.18
CA VAL A 463 8.90 14.18 13.48
C VAL A 463 8.34 12.77 13.37
N PHE A 464 7.73 12.43 12.22
CA PHE A 464 7.08 11.16 12.00
C PHE A 464 8.00 10.18 11.29
N SER A 465 8.67 10.60 10.23
CA SER A 465 9.74 9.81 9.63
C SER A 465 10.94 9.82 10.58
N LYS A 466 11.06 8.80 11.41
CA LYS A 466 12.36 8.44 11.96
C LYS A 466 13.11 7.79 10.80
N GLU A 467 14.25 8.36 10.43
CA GLU A 467 15.27 7.56 9.75
C GLU A 467 15.47 6.34 10.65
N ASP A 468 15.32 5.14 10.10
CA ASP A 468 15.69 3.91 10.77
C ASP A 468 17.20 3.96 11.01
N GLU A 469 17.59 4.54 12.15
CA GLU A 469 18.90 4.31 12.75
C GLU A 469 18.91 2.89 13.34
N GLU A 470 18.71 1.90 12.50
CA GLU A 470 19.07 0.50 12.72
C GLU A 470 20.09 0.07 11.67
N SER A 471 21.28 0.61 11.77
CA SER A 471 22.49 -0.09 11.34
C SER A 471 23.70 0.51 12.06
N ASP A 472 24.40 -0.39 12.75
CA ASP A 472 25.70 -0.19 13.38
C ASP A 472 25.69 0.27 14.86
N GLU A 473 25.06 -0.51 15.74
CA GLU A 473 25.59 -0.66 17.10
C GLU A 473 26.88 -1.48 17.07
N GLU A 474 27.97 -0.86 16.62
CA GLU A 474 29.27 -1.23 17.16
C GLU A 474 29.33 -0.72 18.63
N GLU A 475 29.37 -1.68 19.53
CA GLU A 475 29.64 -1.48 20.95
C GLU A 475 30.83 -0.53 21.15
N SER A 476 30.55 0.70 21.56
CA SER A 476 31.50 1.50 22.30
C SER A 476 30.88 1.82 23.67
N GLU A 477 31.37 1.10 24.67
CA GLU A 477 31.25 1.48 26.06
C GLU A 477 31.63 2.95 26.26
N ILE A 478 30.65 3.84 26.44
CA ILE A 478 30.85 5.09 27.18
C ILE A 478 29.65 5.26 28.11
N ALA A 479 29.98 5.25 29.39
CA ALA A 479 29.11 5.34 30.53
C ALA A 479 28.15 6.54 30.51
N ASP A 480 26.92 6.25 30.95
CA ASP A 480 26.00 7.10 31.73
C ASP A 480 26.21 8.63 31.74
N VAL A 481 25.37 9.33 30.98
CA VAL A 481 24.73 10.53 31.50
C VAL A 481 23.26 10.55 31.12
N ILE A 482 22.42 9.99 31.96
CA ILE A 482 20.96 10.20 31.91
C ILE A 482 20.74 11.69 32.24
N PRO A 483 20.17 12.53 31.35
CA PRO A 483 19.75 13.87 31.75
C PRO A 483 18.62 13.70 32.75
N ALA A 484 18.83 14.18 33.96
CA ALA A 484 17.83 14.24 35.01
C ALA A 484 16.52 14.82 34.45
N LYS A 485 15.38 14.16 34.70
CA LYS A 485 14.04 14.68 34.35
C LYS A 485 13.95 16.13 34.84
N ALA A 486 13.81 17.06 33.89
CA ALA A 486 13.65 18.49 34.22
C ALA A 486 12.49 18.66 35.18
N GLY A 487 12.74 19.26 36.31
CA GLY A 487 11.70 19.59 37.28
C GLY A 487 10.73 20.61 36.70
N ARG A 488 9.49 20.61 37.17
CA ARG A 488 8.40 21.45 36.68
C ARG A 488 8.75 22.95 36.58
N ASN A 489 9.70 23.44 37.41
CA ASN A 489 10.15 24.83 37.44
C ASN A 489 11.52 25.10 36.80
N ASP A 490 12.20 24.07 36.32
CA ASP A 490 13.52 24.19 35.70
C ASP A 490 13.44 24.83 34.29
N PRO A 491 14.53 25.40 33.76
CA PRO A 491 14.58 25.85 32.38
C PRO A 491 14.24 24.69 31.44
N CYS A 492 13.40 24.96 30.44
CA CYS A 492 12.99 23.93 29.50
C CYS A 492 14.17 23.43 28.67
N PRO A 493 14.41 22.12 28.56
CA PRO A 493 15.50 21.53 27.76
C PRO A 493 15.45 21.92 26.28
N CYS A 494 14.30 22.36 25.74
CA CYS A 494 14.14 22.81 24.37
C CYS A 494 14.85 24.14 24.03
N GLY A 495 15.56 24.76 24.97
CA GLY A 495 16.30 26.01 24.77
C GLY A 495 15.43 27.27 24.65
N SER A 496 14.12 27.20 24.92
CA SER A 496 13.18 28.32 24.79
C SER A 496 13.36 29.41 25.86
N GLY A 497 14.20 29.20 26.89
CA GLY A 497 14.36 30.08 28.05
C GLY A 497 13.16 30.14 29.00
N LYS A 498 12.08 29.39 28.73
CA LYS A 498 10.89 29.28 29.58
C LYS A 498 11.03 28.12 30.57
N LYS A 499 10.29 28.21 31.70
CA LYS A 499 10.21 27.06 32.62
C LYS A 499 9.50 25.89 31.98
N TYR A 500 9.93 24.63 32.29
CA TYR A 500 9.41 23.40 31.71
C TYR A 500 7.88 23.34 31.72
N LYS A 501 7.23 23.67 32.85
CA LYS A 501 5.76 23.71 32.98
C LYS A 501 5.03 24.76 32.13
N LYS A 502 5.76 25.71 31.55
CA LYS A 502 5.21 26.77 30.67
C LYS A 502 5.70 26.61 29.21
N CYS A 503 6.23 25.43 28.87
CA CYS A 503 6.75 25.08 27.56
C CYS A 503 6.40 23.63 27.24
N CYS A 504 7.36 22.72 27.20
CA CYS A 504 7.16 21.32 26.82
C CYS A 504 6.49 20.44 27.90
N GLY A 505 6.30 20.97 29.11
CA GLY A 505 5.60 20.30 30.23
C GLY A 505 4.27 20.94 30.60
N ALA A 506 3.66 21.70 29.67
CA ALA A 506 2.36 22.35 29.88
C ALA A 506 1.19 21.42 29.55
#